data_e1abf5fd6a80109f53ca9034ca94ef87
#
_entry.id   e1abf5fd6a80109f53ca9034ca94ef87
#
_cell.length_a   1.000
_cell.length_b   1.000
_cell.length_c   1.000
_cell.angle_alpha   90.00
_cell.angle_beta   90.00
_cell.angle_gamma   90.00
#
_symmetry.space_group_name_H-M   'P 1'
#
loop_
_entity.id
_entity.type
_entity.pdbx_description
1 polymer ?
#
loop_
_entity_poly.entity_id
_entity_poly.type
_entity_poly.pdbx_seq_one_letter_code
_entity_poly.pdbx_strand_id
1 'polypeptide(L)'
;MREKNLFHKLLTLMSVILLLSCFGLDENNNNKMATILLTNLTCIDCDSEVNNIIQSIEEIEYYELWINNEKTTILLNIKYNYKRTTIEQINLIITSYGYRAELLSNKN
;
A
#
# COMPACT_ATOMS: atom_id res chain seq x y z
N MET A 1 -5.64 52.34 10.81
CA MET A 1 -6.47 51.39 11.56
C MET A 1 -7.27 50.47 10.67
N ARG A 2 -7.85 50.99 9.61
CA ARG A 2 -8.60 50.14 8.68
C ARG A 2 -7.69 49.10 7.98
N GLU A 3 -6.51 49.50 7.69
CA GLU A 3 -5.56 48.63 7.04
C GLU A 3 -5.16 47.43 7.92
N LYS A 4 -5.06 47.65 9.22
CA LYS A 4 -4.73 46.57 10.15
C LYS A 4 -5.86 45.55 10.23
N ASN A 5 -7.10 45.99 10.21
CA ASN A 5 -8.25 45.08 10.25
C ASN A 5 -8.34 44.25 8.97
N LEU A 6 -8.06 44.85 7.84
CA LEU A 6 -8.03 44.15 6.57
C LEU A 6 -6.92 43.12 6.53
N PHE A 7 -5.77 43.48 7.07
CA PHE A 7 -4.60 42.61 7.14
C PHE A 7 -4.90 41.39 8.02
N HIS A 8 -5.55 41.60 9.16
CA HIS A 8 -5.94 40.48 10.04
C HIS A 8 -6.94 39.56 9.38
N LYS A 9 -7.90 40.09 8.65
CA LYS A 9 -8.85 39.28 7.90
C LYS A 9 -8.17 38.46 6.82
N LEU A 10 -7.22 39.03 6.11
CA LEU A 10 -6.42 38.32 5.11
C LEU A 10 -5.61 37.21 5.73
N LEU A 11 -4.97 37.47 6.87
CA LEU A 11 -4.20 36.47 7.58
C LEU A 11 -5.06 35.31 8.05
N THR A 12 -6.25 35.61 8.58
CA THR A 12 -7.19 34.59 9.02
C THR A 12 -7.65 33.73 7.85
N LEU A 13 -7.95 34.35 6.71
CA LEU A 13 -8.33 33.63 5.50
C LEU A 13 -7.22 32.72 5.01
N MET A 14 -6.00 33.22 5.00
CA MET A 14 -4.83 32.43 4.60
C MET A 14 -4.65 31.22 5.51
N SER A 15 -4.83 31.41 6.80
CA SER A 15 -4.72 30.33 7.77
C SER A 15 -5.78 29.25 7.55
N VAL A 16 -7.01 29.65 7.27
CA VAL A 16 -8.10 28.70 6.99
C VAL A 16 -7.82 27.93 5.71
N ILE A 17 -7.34 28.60 4.67
CA ILE A 17 -6.99 27.94 3.40
C ILE A 17 -5.88 26.90 3.62
N LEU A 18 -4.88 27.24 4.43
CA LEU A 18 -3.78 26.30 4.74
C LEU A 18 -4.30 25.06 5.47
N LEU A 19 -5.22 25.25 6.41
CA LEU A 19 -5.82 24.13 7.12
C LEU A 19 -6.61 23.23 6.18
N LEU A 20 -7.37 23.81 5.28
CA LEU A 20 -8.11 23.03 4.29
C LEU A 20 -7.19 22.26 3.36
N SER A 21 -6.04 22.83 3.02
CA SER A 21 -5.04 22.15 2.21
C SER A 21 -4.48 20.93 2.93
N CYS A 22 -4.25 21.02 4.23
CA CYS A 22 -3.80 19.89 5.02
C CYS A 22 -4.83 18.76 5.03
N PHE A 23 -6.10 19.08 5.17
CA PHE A 23 -7.16 18.08 5.10
C PHE A 23 -7.25 17.43 3.72
N GLY A 24 -7.05 18.21 2.67
CA GLY A 24 -7.04 17.69 1.32
C GLY A 24 -5.94 16.68 1.09
N LEU A 25 -4.79 16.85 1.74
CA LEU A 25 -3.68 15.90 1.64
C LEU A 25 -4.02 14.55 2.30
N ASP A 26 -4.76 14.57 3.40
CA ASP A 26 -5.16 13.35 4.08
C ASP A 26 -6.14 12.51 3.27
N GLU A 27 -6.93 13.15 2.43
CA GLU A 27 -7.90 12.47 1.57
C GLU A 27 -7.25 11.80 0.37
N ASN A 28 -6.02 12.15 0.06
CA ASN A 28 -5.29 11.57 -1.07
C ASN A 28 -4.61 10.27 -0.70
N ASN A 29 -5.31 9.40 0.02
CA ASN A 29 -4.80 8.08 0.30
C ASN A 29 -4.91 7.22 -0.96
N ASN A 30 -3.81 7.03 -1.65
CA ASN A 30 -3.74 6.29 -2.91
C ASN A 30 -3.46 4.81 -2.69
N ASN A 31 -3.72 4.31 -1.49
CA ASN A 31 -3.37 2.95 -1.12
C ASN A 31 -4.59 2.06 -1.06
N LYS A 32 -4.42 0.84 -1.53
CA LYS A 32 -5.40 -0.23 -1.39
C LYS A 32 -4.77 -1.38 -0.64
N MET A 33 -5.61 -2.14 0.04
CA MET A 33 -5.18 -3.34 0.74
C MET A 33 -5.66 -4.57 0.00
N ALA A 34 -4.79 -5.55 -0.12
CA ALA A 34 -5.10 -6.81 -0.77
C ALA A 34 -4.54 -7.96 0.05
N THR A 35 -5.25 -9.08 0.01
CA THR A 35 -4.81 -10.32 0.64
C THR A 35 -4.63 -11.37 -0.45
N ILE A 36 -3.43 -11.94 -0.51
CA ILE A 36 -3.05 -12.91 -1.53
C ILE A 36 -2.62 -14.20 -0.82
N LEU A 37 -3.15 -15.32 -1.29
CA LEU A 37 -2.74 -16.63 -0.82
C LEU A 37 -1.74 -17.22 -1.80
N LEU A 38 -0.55 -17.53 -1.31
CA LEU A 38 0.49 -18.16 -2.10
C LEU A 38 0.55 -19.65 -1.80
N THR A 39 0.53 -20.45 -2.85
CA THR A 39 0.62 -21.91 -2.76
C THR A 39 1.73 -22.40 -3.69
N ASN A 40 1.90 -23.72 -3.77
CA ASN A 40 2.96 -24.32 -4.58
C ASN A 40 4.35 -23.94 -4.09
N LEU A 41 4.52 -23.95 -2.76
CA LEU A 41 5.82 -23.64 -2.15
C LEU A 41 6.73 -24.86 -2.25
N THR A 42 7.77 -24.77 -3.09
CA THR A 42 8.69 -25.87 -3.34
C THR A 42 10.08 -25.61 -2.77
N CYS A 43 10.31 -24.44 -2.21
CA CYS A 43 11.61 -24.06 -1.67
C CYS A 43 11.65 -24.25 -0.14
N ILE A 44 12.87 -24.37 0.39
CA ILE A 44 13.05 -24.54 1.85
C ILE A 44 12.78 -23.24 2.58
N ASP A 45 13.20 -22.11 2.01
CA ASP A 45 13.07 -20.78 2.60
C ASP A 45 12.17 -19.88 1.77
N CYS A 46 10.98 -20.39 1.40
CA CYS A 46 10.05 -19.65 0.59
C CYS A 46 9.61 -18.34 1.26
N ASP A 47 9.47 -18.35 2.58
CA ASP A 47 9.12 -17.13 3.32
C ASP A 47 10.16 -16.03 3.12
N SER A 48 11.44 -16.36 3.19
CA SER A 48 12.52 -15.40 2.94
C SER A 48 12.53 -14.93 1.49
N GLU A 49 12.30 -15.82 0.55
CA GLU A 49 12.28 -15.48 -0.87
C GLU A 49 11.12 -14.55 -1.18
N VAL A 50 9.92 -14.86 -0.69
CA VAL A 50 8.74 -14.00 -0.88
C VAL A 50 8.97 -12.65 -0.23
N ASN A 51 9.56 -12.63 0.96
CA ASN A 51 9.89 -11.38 1.63
C ASN A 51 10.77 -10.49 0.76
N ASN A 52 11.81 -11.07 0.16
CA ASN A 52 12.71 -10.33 -0.72
C ASN A 52 12.01 -9.84 -1.99
N ILE A 53 11.14 -10.67 -2.57
CA ILE A 53 10.35 -10.27 -3.74
C ILE A 53 9.49 -9.05 -3.43
N ILE A 54 8.76 -9.11 -2.32
CA ILE A 54 7.85 -8.03 -1.94
C ILE A 54 8.64 -6.75 -1.64
N GLN A 55 9.77 -6.86 -0.96
CA GLN A 55 10.61 -5.69 -0.69
C GLN A 55 11.16 -5.03 -1.94
N SER A 56 11.28 -5.77 -3.02
CA SER A 56 11.76 -5.23 -4.31
C SER A 56 10.69 -4.45 -5.06
N ILE A 57 9.42 -4.56 -4.66
CA ILE A 57 8.32 -3.85 -5.30
C ILE A 57 8.12 -2.51 -4.61
N GLU A 58 8.55 -1.44 -5.25
CA GLU A 58 8.53 -0.09 -4.67
C GLU A 58 7.12 0.41 -4.36
N GLU A 59 6.14 -0.02 -5.13
CA GLU A 59 4.75 0.42 -5.00
C GLU A 59 4.04 -0.17 -3.79
N ILE A 60 4.64 -1.18 -3.16
CA ILE A 60 4.11 -1.75 -1.92
C ILE A 60 4.68 -0.95 -0.75
N GLU A 61 3.78 -0.31 0.02
CA GLU A 61 4.18 0.52 1.15
C GLU A 61 4.30 -0.27 2.44
N TYR A 62 3.48 -1.30 2.57
CA TYR A 62 3.43 -2.11 3.79
C TYR A 62 2.97 -3.52 3.43
N TYR A 63 3.49 -4.51 4.13
CA TYR A 63 3.05 -5.89 3.95
C TYR A 63 3.24 -6.69 5.23
N GLU A 64 2.41 -7.72 5.37
CA GLU A 64 2.53 -8.74 6.40
C GLU A 64 2.51 -10.10 5.74
N LEU A 65 3.36 -10.98 6.21
CA LEU A 65 3.53 -12.29 5.64
C LEU A 65 3.34 -13.33 6.74
N TRP A 66 2.43 -14.26 6.50
CA TRP A 66 2.13 -15.34 7.43
C TRP A 66 2.32 -16.67 6.73
N ILE A 67 3.18 -17.50 7.29
CA ILE A 67 3.40 -18.86 6.77
C ILE A 67 2.74 -19.85 7.73
N ASN A 68 2.06 -20.88 7.17
CA ASN A 68 1.45 -21.89 8.00
C ASN A 68 2.50 -22.83 8.61
N ASN A 69 2.10 -23.64 9.60
CA ASN A 69 3.03 -24.52 10.31
C ASN A 69 3.68 -25.56 9.40
N GLU A 70 2.96 -25.99 8.38
CA GLU A 70 3.45 -26.99 7.42
C GLU A 70 4.31 -26.39 6.33
N LYS A 71 4.41 -25.05 6.29
CA LYS A 71 5.18 -24.28 5.28
C LYS A 71 4.72 -24.59 3.87
N THR A 72 3.43 -24.83 3.69
CA THR A 72 2.83 -25.12 2.39
C THR A 72 2.12 -23.94 1.78
N THR A 73 1.71 -22.96 2.60
CA THR A 73 1.01 -21.77 2.14
C THR A 73 1.53 -20.53 2.84
N ILE A 74 1.48 -19.41 2.13
CA ILE A 74 1.79 -18.10 2.68
C ILE A 74 0.60 -17.20 2.46
N LEU A 75 0.14 -16.55 3.53
CA LEU A 75 -0.88 -15.51 3.44
C LEU A 75 -0.18 -14.17 3.45
N LEU A 76 -0.40 -13.39 2.39
CA LEU A 76 0.27 -12.12 2.19
C LEU A 76 -0.74 -11.00 2.20
N ASN A 77 -0.64 -10.10 3.18
CA ASN A 77 -1.43 -8.87 3.23
C ASN A 77 -0.54 -7.72 2.79
N ILE A 78 -0.98 -6.99 1.77
CA ILE A 78 -0.20 -5.88 1.24
C ILE A 78 -1.01 -4.60 1.22
N LYS A 79 -0.31 -3.49 1.36
CA LYS A 79 -0.84 -2.15 1.14
C LYS A 79 -0.01 -1.54 0.02
N TYR A 80 -0.65 -1.23 -1.09
CA TYR A 80 0.05 -0.79 -2.30
C TYR A 80 -0.58 0.48 -2.87
N ASN A 81 0.21 1.21 -3.64
CA ASN A 81 -0.24 2.42 -4.30
C ASN A 81 -0.95 2.06 -5.61
N TYR A 82 -2.29 2.12 -5.61
CA TYR A 82 -3.09 1.70 -6.76
C TYR A 82 -2.98 2.65 -7.95
N LYS A 83 -2.43 3.84 -7.76
CA LYS A 83 -2.19 4.77 -8.87
C LYS A 83 -0.92 4.44 -9.64
N ARG A 84 0.00 3.71 -9.03
CA ARG A 84 1.29 3.38 -9.63
C ARG A 84 1.36 1.94 -10.11
N THR A 85 0.56 1.05 -9.53
CA THR A 85 0.54 -0.36 -9.91
C THR A 85 -0.85 -0.93 -9.72
N THR A 86 -1.07 -2.14 -10.23
CA THR A 86 -2.32 -2.88 -10.04
C THR A 86 -2.03 -4.18 -9.33
N ILE A 87 -3.08 -4.76 -8.72
CA ILE A 87 -2.93 -6.05 -8.04
C ILE A 87 -2.57 -7.15 -9.05
N GLU A 88 -3.04 -7.02 -10.29
CA GLU A 88 -2.70 -7.96 -11.36
C GLU A 88 -1.22 -7.94 -11.67
N GLN A 89 -0.60 -6.76 -11.68
CA GLN A 89 0.83 -6.64 -11.91
C GLN A 89 1.64 -7.22 -10.75
N ILE A 90 1.20 -6.97 -9.52
CA ILE A 90 1.84 -7.56 -8.34
C ILE A 90 1.76 -9.08 -8.41
N ASN A 91 0.60 -9.63 -8.74
CA ASN A 91 0.42 -11.07 -8.92
C ASN A 91 1.33 -11.63 -10.01
N LEU A 92 1.47 -10.93 -11.12
CA LEU A 92 2.37 -11.36 -12.20
C LEU A 92 3.82 -11.45 -11.73
N ILE A 93 4.27 -10.47 -10.95
CA ILE A 93 5.63 -10.49 -10.41
C ILE A 93 5.82 -11.71 -9.50
N ILE A 94 4.88 -11.96 -8.61
CA ILE A 94 4.97 -13.08 -7.68
C ILE A 94 4.92 -14.41 -8.43
N THR A 95 4.00 -14.56 -9.38
CA THR A 95 3.86 -15.81 -10.12
C THR A 95 5.03 -16.05 -11.07
N SER A 96 5.74 -15.00 -11.48
CA SER A 96 6.93 -15.16 -12.32
C SER A 96 8.05 -15.91 -11.61
N TYR A 97 8.03 -15.97 -10.28
CA TYR A 97 8.98 -16.72 -9.47
C TYR A 97 8.55 -18.17 -9.24
N GLY A 98 7.40 -18.58 -9.81
CA GLY A 98 6.95 -19.97 -9.73
C GLY A 98 5.87 -20.22 -8.68
N TYR A 99 5.46 -19.21 -7.94
CA TYR A 99 4.38 -19.35 -6.95
C TYR A 99 3.01 -19.28 -7.60
N ARG A 100 2.05 -19.95 -6.97
CA ARG A 100 0.66 -19.82 -7.33
C ARG A 100 0.04 -18.77 -6.41
N ALA A 101 -0.51 -17.71 -6.98
CA ALA A 101 -1.07 -16.60 -6.22
C ALA A 101 -2.58 -16.53 -6.45
N GLU A 102 -3.34 -16.53 -5.36
CA GLU A 102 -4.79 -16.39 -5.40
C GLU A 102 -5.18 -15.14 -4.62
N LEU A 103 -5.89 -14.23 -5.28
CA LEU A 103 -6.37 -13.02 -4.66
C LEU A 103 -7.61 -13.32 -3.82
N LEU A 104 -7.51 -13.16 -2.49
CA LEU A 104 -8.62 -13.41 -1.59
C LEU A 104 -9.47 -12.18 -1.36
N SER A 105 -8.85 -10.99 -1.30
CA SER A 105 -9.58 -9.74 -1.14
C SER A 105 -8.76 -8.59 -1.68
N ASN A 106 -9.48 -7.55 -2.13
CA ASN A 106 -8.86 -6.30 -2.60
C ASN A 106 -9.77 -5.15 -2.15
N LYS A 107 -9.34 -4.45 -1.10
CA LYS A 107 -10.14 -3.40 -0.47
C LYS A 107 -9.46 -2.04 -0.61
N ASN A 108 -10.29 -1.03 -0.74
CA ASN A 108 -9.82 0.35 -0.71
C ASN A 108 -9.44 0.80 0.68
#